data_19478a91d80240e08ea287fdd82d7d07
#
_entry.id   19478a91d80240e08ea287fdd82d7d07
#
_cell.length_a   1.000
_cell.length_b   1.000
_cell.length_c   1.000
_cell.angle_alpha   90.00
_cell.angle_beta   90.00
_cell.angle_gamma   90.00
#
_symmetry.space_group_name_H-M   'P 1'
#
loop_
_entity.id
_entity.type
_entity.pdbx_description
1 polymer ?
#
loop_
_entity_poly.entity_id
_entity_poly.type
_entity_poly.pdbx_seq_one_letter_code
_entity_poly.pdbx_strand_id
1 'polypeptide(L)'
;NPSNNLGWNDSERKSLKDRAKFDASISLALVHHLVLAKNIPLDQTIEWIVSFSPIGLIEFVPKEDPTAQMMLSLKGDIFPDYNEKNFENTLLNFKKIKKKTKITSTNRIIYEFENK
;
A
#
# COMPACT_ATOMS: atom_id res chain seq x y z
N ASN A 1 15.50 -3.62 -7.55
CA ASN A 1 15.22 -2.37 -6.89
C ASN A 1 14.13 -1.60 -7.60
N PRO A 2 13.01 -1.44 -6.94
CA PRO A 2 11.86 -0.80 -7.59
C PRO A 2 12.00 0.70 -7.77
N SER A 3 13.05 1.25 -7.26
CA SER A 3 13.15 2.67 -7.13
C SER A 3 13.20 3.43 -8.40
N ASN A 4 13.55 2.80 -9.45
CA ASN A 4 14.07 3.59 -10.50
C ASN A 4 13.11 4.18 -11.43
N ASN A 5 11.98 3.59 -11.65
CA ASN A 5 11.25 4.07 -12.78
C ASN A 5 9.93 3.36 -12.95
N LEU A 6 9.21 3.76 -13.95
CA LEU A 6 7.94 3.16 -14.30
C LEU A 6 8.07 1.73 -14.79
N GLY A 7 9.25 1.39 -15.32
CA GLY A 7 9.51 0.02 -15.73
C GLY A 7 9.37 -0.95 -14.58
N TRP A 8 9.75 -0.54 -13.38
CA TRP A 8 9.55 -1.38 -12.23
C TRP A 8 8.07 -1.69 -12.04
N ASN A 9 7.24 -0.65 -12.08
CA ASN A 9 5.82 -0.83 -11.83
C ASN A 9 5.18 -1.76 -12.86
N ASP A 10 5.60 -1.69 -14.11
CA ASP A 10 5.02 -2.52 -15.16
C ASP A 10 5.70 -3.88 -15.29
N SER A 11 7.02 -3.87 -15.39
CA SER A 11 7.79 -5.09 -15.69
C SER A 11 7.93 -6.00 -14.50
N GLU A 12 8.32 -5.45 -13.36
CA GLU A 12 8.51 -6.25 -12.16
C GLU A 12 7.20 -6.80 -11.64
N ARG A 13 6.14 -6.00 -11.73
CA ARG A 13 4.82 -6.43 -11.30
C ARG A 13 4.38 -7.68 -12.07
N LYS A 14 4.52 -7.66 -13.40
CA LYS A 14 4.14 -8.81 -14.21
C LYS A 14 5.00 -10.02 -13.90
N SER A 15 6.29 -9.80 -13.77
CA SER A 15 7.22 -10.88 -13.50
C SER A 15 6.91 -11.58 -12.18
N LEU A 16 6.64 -10.81 -11.13
CA LEU A 16 6.31 -11.36 -9.84
C LEU A 16 4.97 -12.11 -9.87
N LYS A 17 3.97 -11.55 -10.54
CA LYS A 17 2.67 -12.21 -10.64
C LYS A 17 2.76 -13.53 -11.38
N ASP A 18 3.58 -13.58 -12.42
CA ASP A 18 3.70 -14.80 -13.21
C ASP A 18 4.46 -15.90 -12.49
N ARG A 19 5.44 -15.52 -11.67
CA ARG A 19 6.33 -16.49 -11.05
C ARG A 19 5.96 -16.85 -9.63
N ALA A 20 5.29 -15.95 -8.92
CA ALA A 20 5.06 -16.12 -7.50
C ALA A 20 3.62 -15.79 -7.17
N LYS A 21 2.78 -16.79 -7.23
CA LYS A 21 1.43 -16.67 -6.70
C LYS A 21 1.49 -17.14 -5.28
N PHE A 22 1.17 -16.22 -4.37
CA PHE A 22 1.24 -16.52 -2.95
C PHE A 22 -0.13 -16.92 -2.44
N ASP A 23 -0.17 -17.85 -1.47
CA ASP A 23 -1.40 -18.18 -0.76
C ASP A 23 -1.81 -17.04 0.16
N ALA A 24 -0.82 -16.33 0.71
CA ALA A 24 -1.02 -15.18 1.56
C ALA A 24 0.13 -14.20 1.39
N SER A 25 -0.12 -12.91 1.67
CA SER A 25 0.93 -11.90 1.59
C SER A 25 0.87 -10.96 2.80
N ILE A 26 2.04 -10.38 3.13
CA ILE A 26 2.15 -9.40 4.20
C ILE A 26 2.88 -8.19 3.63
N SER A 27 2.22 -7.03 3.66
CA SER A 27 2.78 -5.79 3.13
C SER A 27 2.70 -4.70 4.18
N LEU A 28 3.72 -4.66 5.02
CA LEU A 28 3.83 -3.65 6.07
C LEU A 28 4.84 -2.60 5.63
N ALA A 29 4.58 -1.34 5.98
CA ALA A 29 5.47 -0.21 5.71
C ALA A 29 5.78 -0.02 4.21
N LEU A 30 4.92 -0.50 3.32
CA LEU A 30 5.19 -0.45 1.89
C LEU A 30 4.37 0.61 1.16
N VAL A 31 3.08 0.71 1.47
CA VAL A 31 2.18 1.61 0.72
C VAL A 31 2.64 3.06 0.80
N HIS A 32 2.93 3.55 2.01
CA HIS A 32 3.35 4.94 2.15
C HIS A 32 4.67 5.21 1.42
N HIS A 33 5.56 4.22 1.39
CA HIS A 33 6.81 4.37 0.67
C HIS A 33 6.58 4.52 -0.84
N LEU A 34 5.74 3.68 -1.40
CA LEU A 34 5.47 3.73 -2.83
C LEU A 34 4.72 5.01 -3.23
N VAL A 35 3.76 5.43 -2.43
CA VAL A 35 2.99 6.63 -2.74
C VAL A 35 3.78 7.90 -2.43
N LEU A 36 4.25 8.04 -1.20
CA LEU A 36 4.83 9.31 -0.76
C LEU A 36 6.26 9.51 -1.22
N ALA A 37 7.04 8.45 -1.33
CA ALA A 37 8.43 8.57 -1.77
C ALA A 37 8.59 8.38 -3.26
N LYS A 38 7.78 7.53 -3.90
CA LYS A 38 7.95 7.18 -5.30
C LYS A 38 6.88 7.76 -6.22
N ASN A 39 5.90 8.47 -5.68
CA ASN A 39 4.82 9.08 -6.46
C ASN A 39 3.94 8.10 -7.24
N ILE A 40 3.83 6.88 -6.78
CA ILE A 40 2.92 5.93 -7.41
C ILE A 40 1.51 6.18 -6.86
N PRO A 41 0.50 6.33 -7.73
CA PRO A 41 -0.85 6.60 -7.24
C PRO A 41 -1.35 5.55 -6.26
N LEU A 42 -2.11 6.00 -5.27
CA LEU A 42 -2.58 5.14 -4.19
C LEU A 42 -3.37 3.93 -4.71
N ASP A 43 -4.27 4.15 -5.65
CA ASP A 43 -5.11 3.08 -6.17
C ASP A 43 -4.28 2.03 -6.92
N GLN A 44 -3.29 2.46 -7.68
CA GLN A 44 -2.39 1.53 -8.39
C GLN A 44 -1.53 0.74 -7.41
N THR A 45 -1.07 1.41 -6.35
CA THR A 45 -0.25 0.76 -5.34
C THR A 45 -1.03 -0.36 -4.64
N ILE A 46 -2.23 -0.05 -4.20
CA ILE A 46 -3.06 -1.03 -3.48
C ILE A 46 -3.44 -2.18 -4.40
N GLU A 47 -3.88 -1.87 -5.61
CA GLU A 47 -4.25 -2.89 -6.58
C GLU A 47 -3.11 -3.87 -6.80
N TRP A 48 -1.91 -3.35 -7.00
CA TRP A 48 -0.73 -4.17 -7.23
C TRP A 48 -0.44 -5.07 -6.03
N ILE A 49 -0.40 -4.49 -4.83
CA ILE A 49 -0.06 -5.24 -3.62
C ILE A 49 -1.03 -6.38 -3.37
N VAL A 50 -2.33 -6.10 -3.44
CA VAL A 50 -3.33 -7.12 -3.10
C VAL A 50 -3.56 -8.14 -4.22
N SER A 51 -2.96 -7.92 -5.38
CA SER A 51 -3.11 -8.85 -6.51
C SER A 51 -2.29 -10.12 -6.35
N PHE A 52 -1.33 -10.16 -5.41
CA PHE A 52 -0.43 -11.30 -5.29
C PHE A 52 -1.04 -12.50 -4.61
N SER A 53 -2.05 -12.31 -3.78
CA SER A 53 -2.60 -13.43 -3.03
C SER A 53 -4.07 -13.19 -2.67
N PRO A 54 -4.83 -14.28 -2.43
CA PRO A 54 -6.25 -14.14 -2.07
C PRO A 54 -6.47 -13.56 -0.68
N ILE A 55 -5.51 -13.73 0.23
CA ILE A 55 -5.59 -13.20 1.59
C ILE A 55 -4.29 -12.53 1.96
N GLY A 56 -4.33 -11.60 2.90
CA GLY A 56 -3.10 -10.98 3.36
C GLY A 56 -3.33 -9.86 4.35
N LEU A 57 -2.21 -9.22 4.69
CA LEU A 57 -2.19 -8.03 5.54
C LEU A 57 -1.62 -6.87 4.74
N ILE A 58 -2.24 -5.70 4.87
CA ILE A 58 -1.72 -4.48 4.27
C ILE A 58 -1.82 -3.36 5.31
N GLU A 59 -0.82 -2.50 5.35
CA GLU A 59 -0.73 -1.46 6.37
C GLU A 59 -0.93 -0.08 5.78
N PHE A 60 -1.75 0.74 6.45
CA PHE A 60 -1.85 2.16 6.17
C PHE A 60 -1.05 2.93 7.22
N VAL A 61 -0.12 3.77 6.76
CA VAL A 61 0.68 4.65 7.61
C VAL A 61 0.15 6.07 7.41
N PRO A 62 -0.44 6.69 8.45
CA PRO A 62 -1.02 8.03 8.31
C PRO A 62 0.04 9.09 8.08
N LYS A 63 -0.36 10.24 7.53
CA LYS A 63 0.57 11.32 7.22
C LYS A 63 1.30 11.85 8.45
N GLU A 64 0.67 11.79 9.60
CA GLU A 64 1.29 12.28 10.84
C GLU A 64 2.37 11.34 11.40
N ASP A 65 2.50 10.13 10.85
CA ASP A 65 3.56 9.22 11.26
C ASP A 65 4.93 9.84 10.95
N PRO A 66 5.92 9.74 11.86
CA PRO A 66 7.23 10.36 11.61
C PRO A 66 7.89 9.94 10.30
N THR A 67 7.73 8.68 9.89
CA THR A 67 8.29 8.22 8.62
C THR A 67 7.61 8.89 7.44
N ALA A 68 6.29 9.01 7.48
CA ALA A 68 5.56 9.72 6.43
C ALA A 68 5.92 11.20 6.41
N GLN A 69 6.06 11.82 7.57
CA GLN A 69 6.45 13.22 7.65
C GLN A 69 7.83 13.48 7.05
N MET A 70 8.75 12.55 7.27
CA MET A 70 10.08 12.66 6.67
C MET A 70 9.98 12.65 5.14
N MET A 71 9.16 11.76 4.58
CA MET A 71 8.98 11.68 3.13
C MET A 71 8.32 12.95 2.59
N LEU A 72 7.31 13.46 3.28
CA LEU A 72 6.61 14.66 2.85
C LEU A 72 7.48 15.90 2.94
N SER A 73 8.43 15.94 3.88
CA SER A 73 9.30 17.10 4.04
C SER A 73 10.20 17.34 2.84
N LEU A 74 10.46 16.30 2.06
CA LEU A 74 11.33 16.42 0.89
C LEU A 74 10.58 16.95 -0.33
N LYS A 75 9.27 16.74 -0.41
CA LYS A 75 8.49 17.09 -1.59
C LYS A 75 7.35 18.06 -1.32
N GLY A 76 7.03 18.28 -0.05
CA GLY A 76 5.80 18.95 0.30
C GLY A 76 4.62 17.98 0.21
N ASP A 77 3.49 18.39 0.73
CA ASP A 77 2.30 17.54 0.71
C ASP A 77 1.53 17.74 -0.59
N ILE A 78 1.92 16.95 -1.60
CA ILE A 78 1.27 16.96 -2.90
C ILE A 78 0.35 15.74 -3.07
N PHE A 79 -0.06 15.12 -1.96
CA PHE A 79 -0.83 13.88 -1.97
C PHE A 79 -2.16 14.06 -1.24
N PRO A 80 -3.09 14.87 -1.77
CA PRO A 80 -4.36 15.13 -1.07
C PRO A 80 -5.23 13.88 -0.92
N ASP A 81 -5.04 12.91 -1.79
CA ASP A 81 -5.85 11.69 -1.77
C ASP A 81 -5.30 10.61 -0.84
N TYR A 82 -4.12 10.83 -0.26
CA TYR A 82 -3.52 9.84 0.63
C TYR A 82 -4.08 10.02 2.04
N ASN A 83 -5.13 9.29 2.34
CA ASN A 83 -5.75 9.30 3.67
C ASN A 83 -6.43 7.96 3.94
N GLU A 84 -6.82 7.75 5.19
CA GLU A 84 -7.42 6.50 5.63
C GLU A 84 -8.68 6.15 4.84
N LYS A 85 -9.55 7.11 4.62
CA LYS A 85 -10.81 6.87 3.93
C LYS A 85 -10.58 6.38 2.51
N ASN A 86 -9.72 7.05 1.78
CA ASN A 86 -9.42 6.65 0.40
C ASN A 86 -8.69 5.33 0.34
N PHE A 87 -7.82 5.06 1.30
CA PHE A 87 -7.14 3.79 1.40
C PHE A 87 -8.16 2.66 1.56
N GLU A 88 -9.09 2.80 2.50
CA GLU A 88 -10.11 1.78 2.72
C GLU A 88 -11.01 1.60 1.52
N ASN A 89 -11.46 2.70 0.94
CA ASN A 89 -12.35 2.61 -0.23
C ASN A 89 -11.66 1.92 -1.39
N THR A 90 -10.40 2.22 -1.60
CA THR A 90 -9.62 1.58 -2.67
C THR A 90 -9.44 0.09 -2.38
N LEU A 91 -9.09 -0.25 -1.16
CA LEU A 91 -8.93 -1.66 -0.79
C LEU A 91 -10.23 -2.43 -1.01
N LEU A 92 -11.37 -1.83 -0.64
CA LEU A 92 -12.68 -2.46 -0.80
C LEU A 92 -13.08 -2.64 -2.27
N ASN A 93 -12.48 -1.91 -3.19
CA ASN A 93 -12.72 -2.13 -4.61
C ASN A 93 -12.19 -3.48 -5.07
N PHE A 94 -11.17 -4.00 -4.42
CA PHE A 94 -10.47 -5.21 -4.87
C PHE A 94 -10.65 -6.39 -3.92
N LYS A 95 -10.85 -6.13 -2.64
CA LYS A 95 -10.86 -7.17 -1.61
C LYS A 95 -11.93 -6.87 -0.57
N LYS A 96 -12.20 -7.86 0.30
CA LYS A 96 -13.00 -7.67 1.51
C LYS A 96 -12.05 -7.41 2.66
N ILE A 97 -12.44 -6.56 3.59
CA ILE A 97 -11.69 -6.33 4.82
C ILE A 97 -12.25 -7.25 5.90
N LYS A 98 -11.43 -8.21 6.34
CA LYS A 98 -11.81 -9.11 7.42
C LYS A 98 -11.66 -8.49 8.78
N LYS A 99 -10.58 -7.72 8.95
CA LYS A 99 -10.27 -7.12 10.25
C LYS A 99 -9.45 -5.86 10.03
N LYS A 100 -9.72 -4.87 10.87
CA LYS A 100 -8.99 -3.60 10.87
C LYS A 100 -8.44 -3.41 12.29
N THR A 101 -7.13 -3.29 12.42
CA THR A 101 -6.48 -3.12 13.71
C THR A 101 -5.67 -1.84 13.71
N LYS A 102 -6.02 -0.91 14.58
CA LYS A 102 -5.26 0.32 14.74
C LYS A 102 -4.24 0.16 15.84
N ILE A 103 -3.00 0.48 15.54
CA ILE A 103 -1.92 0.41 16.52
C ILE A 103 -1.84 1.75 17.22
N THR A 104 -2.22 1.78 18.49
CA THR A 104 -2.41 3.03 19.23
C THR A 104 -1.16 3.87 19.37
N SER A 105 0.01 3.23 19.44
CA SER A 105 1.26 3.95 19.63
C SER A 105 1.70 4.75 18.40
N THR A 106 1.28 4.32 17.20
CA THR A 106 1.72 4.92 15.95
C THR A 106 0.58 5.44 15.09
N ASN A 107 -0.65 5.08 15.42
CA ASN A 107 -1.84 5.31 14.61
C ASN A 107 -1.78 4.62 13.24
N ARG A 108 -0.85 3.69 13.05
CA ARG A 108 -0.83 2.86 11.86
C ARG A 108 -1.96 1.86 11.93
N ILE A 109 -2.48 1.48 10.78
CA ILE A 109 -3.63 0.58 10.70
C ILE A 109 -3.26 -0.62 9.86
N ILE A 110 -3.50 -1.82 10.39
CA ILE A 110 -3.28 -3.05 9.66
C ILE A 110 -4.64 -3.62 9.25
N TYR A 111 -4.78 -3.90 7.97
CA TYR A 111 -5.99 -4.48 7.42
C TYR A 111 -5.72 -5.91 7.01
N GLU A 112 -6.55 -6.83 7.52
CA GLU A 112 -6.60 -8.19 7.00
C GLU A 112 -7.59 -8.21 5.86
N PHE A 113 -7.17 -8.68 4.71
CA PHE A 113 -8.04 -8.74 3.54
C PHE A 113 -8.17 -10.16 3.01
N GLU A 114 -9.26 -10.38 2.26
CA GLU A 114 -9.49 -11.63 1.56
C GLU A 114 -10.22 -11.33 0.25
N ASN A 115 -10.24 -12.28 -0.66
CA ASN A 115 -10.95 -12.12 -1.92
C ASN A 115 -12.44 -11.86 -1.67
N LYS A 116 -13.00 -11.05 -2.56
CA LYS A 116 -14.46 -10.83 -2.55
C LYS A 116 -15.22 -12.10 -2.80
#